data_5ec7d196e52efa518b031ecf51e4b0d3
#
_entry.id   5ec7d196e52efa518b031ecf51e4b0d3
#
_cell.length_a   1.000
_cell.length_b   1.000
_cell.length_c   1.000
_cell.angle_alpha   90.00
_cell.angle_beta   90.00
_cell.angle_gamma   90.00
#
_symmetry.space_group_name_H-M   'P 1'
#
loop_
_entity.id
_entity.type
_entity.pdbx_description
1 polymer ?
#
loop_
_entity_poly.entity_id
_entity_poly.type
_entity_poly.pdbx_seq_one_letter_code
_entity_poly.pdbx_strand_id
1 'polypeptide(L)'
;MTLVEEAWCSSEYRFAVISNQYLDRNKFHIVLESKILNGDDGTSDNVFGLSEADMKARHVEFYDMCDVFKSEKIPASEDLTKLSLQEIPEMPLTSGWYKTWDRRNMSCHYWLLHINFGYFGLQTIGENMVYNQQCYMNR
;
A
#
# COMPACT_ATOMS: atom_id res chain seq x y z
N MET A 1 -19.74 -6.62 -13.03
CA MET A 1 -19.27 -5.20 -13.09
C MET A 1 -17.89 -5.23 -13.72
N THR A 2 -17.67 -4.51 -14.82
CA THR A 2 -16.38 -4.52 -15.53
C THR A 2 -15.58 -3.29 -15.12
N LEU A 3 -14.45 -3.51 -14.45
CA LEU A 3 -13.47 -2.47 -14.17
C LEU A 3 -12.46 -2.42 -15.31
N VAL A 4 -11.99 -1.24 -15.61
CA VAL A 4 -10.95 -0.97 -16.59
C VAL A 4 -9.77 -0.35 -15.82
N GLU A 5 -8.60 -0.96 -15.92
CA GLU A 5 -7.38 -0.45 -15.34
C GLU A 5 -6.44 -0.01 -16.47
N GLU A 6 -5.95 1.21 -16.37
CA GLU A 6 -4.88 1.75 -17.20
C GLU A 6 -3.66 1.96 -16.28
N ALA A 7 -2.56 1.25 -16.53
CA ALA A 7 -1.40 1.27 -15.64
C ALA A 7 -0.09 1.54 -16.39
N TRP A 8 0.80 2.30 -15.74
CA TRP A 8 2.16 2.59 -16.15
C TRP A 8 3.11 2.15 -15.03
N CYS A 9 4.10 1.36 -15.37
CA CYS A 9 5.01 0.76 -14.40
C CYS A 9 6.47 0.96 -14.78
N SER A 10 7.30 1.20 -13.78
CA SER A 10 8.75 1.05 -13.83
C SER A 10 9.21 0.11 -12.69
N SER A 11 10.51 -0.06 -12.51
CA SER A 11 11.05 -0.89 -11.42
C SER A 11 10.69 -0.39 -10.00
N GLU A 12 10.54 0.92 -9.83
CA GLU A 12 10.37 1.55 -8.52
C GLU A 12 9.08 2.37 -8.39
N TYR A 13 8.35 2.55 -9.48
CA TYR A 13 7.14 3.37 -9.51
C TYR A 13 6.04 2.74 -10.34
N ARG A 14 4.82 2.77 -9.82
CA ARG A 14 3.60 2.43 -10.54
C ARG A 14 2.58 3.55 -10.39
N PHE A 15 1.88 3.84 -11.48
CA PHE A 15 0.71 4.69 -11.52
C PHE A 15 -0.41 3.92 -12.23
N ALA A 16 -1.60 3.88 -11.63
CA ALA A 16 -2.74 3.24 -12.26
C ALA A 16 -4.02 4.05 -12.04
N VAL A 17 -4.87 4.05 -13.05
CA VAL A 17 -6.22 4.61 -12.98
C VAL A 17 -7.22 3.48 -13.20
N ILE A 18 -8.08 3.27 -12.24
CA ILE A 18 -9.15 2.28 -12.30
C ILE A 18 -10.47 3.02 -12.49
N SER A 19 -11.22 2.62 -13.49
CA SER A 19 -12.52 3.19 -13.83
C SER A 19 -13.54 2.09 -14.13
N ASN A 20 -14.78 2.49 -14.33
CA ASN A 20 -15.84 1.58 -14.76
C ASN A 20 -16.41 2.10 -16.08
N GLN A 21 -16.59 1.20 -17.06
CA GLN A 21 -17.07 1.61 -18.39
C GLN A 21 -18.53 2.11 -18.40
N TYR A 22 -19.31 1.81 -17.37
CA TYR A 22 -20.71 2.19 -17.26
C TYR A 22 -20.95 3.40 -16.35
N LEU A 23 -19.92 3.85 -15.63
CA LEU A 23 -19.99 4.97 -14.71
C LEU A 23 -19.26 6.18 -15.29
N ASP A 24 -19.77 7.37 -14.97
CA ASP A 24 -19.10 8.62 -15.33
C ASP A 24 -17.73 8.69 -14.64
N ARG A 25 -16.66 8.80 -15.42
CA ARG A 25 -15.27 8.92 -14.92
C ARG A 25 -15.07 10.08 -13.94
N ASN A 26 -15.85 11.15 -14.09
CA ASN A 26 -15.79 12.28 -13.16
C ASN A 26 -16.42 11.96 -11.80
N LYS A 27 -17.26 10.92 -11.73
CA LYS A 27 -17.94 10.49 -10.52
C LYS A 27 -17.38 9.20 -9.92
N PHE A 28 -16.68 8.40 -10.73
CA PHE A 28 -16.04 7.19 -10.25
C PHE A 28 -14.68 7.00 -10.92
N HIS A 29 -13.64 7.14 -10.16
CA HIS A 29 -12.31 6.66 -10.50
C HIS A 29 -11.49 6.43 -9.23
N ILE A 30 -10.53 5.55 -9.34
CA ILE A 30 -9.53 5.29 -8.31
C ILE A 30 -8.18 5.55 -8.96
N VAL A 31 -7.36 6.38 -8.33
CA VAL A 31 -5.96 6.54 -8.68
C VAL A 31 -5.13 5.80 -7.64
N LEU A 32 -4.25 4.95 -8.11
CA LEU A 32 -3.30 4.22 -7.28
C LEU A 32 -1.90 4.56 -7.74
N GLU A 33 -1.09 5.07 -6.82
CA GLU A 33 0.33 5.26 -7.01
C GLU A 33 1.11 4.40 -6.04
N SER A 34 2.24 3.86 -6.47
CA SER A 34 3.18 3.22 -5.55
C SER A 34 4.61 3.58 -5.87
N LYS A 35 5.42 3.67 -4.83
CA LYS A 35 6.87 3.92 -4.91
C LYS A 35 7.61 3.01 -3.96
N ILE A 36 8.74 2.48 -4.42
CA ILE A 36 9.69 1.77 -3.57
C ILE A 36 10.87 2.71 -3.33
N LEU A 37 11.15 2.99 -2.06
CA LEU A 37 12.32 3.76 -1.66
C LEU A 37 13.33 2.84 -0.98
N ASN A 38 14.49 2.68 -1.60
CA ASN A 38 15.61 1.94 -1.03
C ASN A 38 16.29 2.79 0.05
N GLY A 39 16.74 2.14 1.13
CA GLY A 39 17.35 2.85 2.26
C GLY A 39 16.33 3.59 3.14
N ASP A 40 15.06 3.23 3.06
CA ASP A 40 13.98 3.91 3.77
C ASP A 40 13.29 2.94 4.75
N ASP A 41 13.02 3.42 5.95
CA ASP A 41 12.39 2.69 7.05
C ASP A 41 10.90 3.01 7.23
N GLY A 42 10.29 3.67 6.26
CA GLY A 42 8.87 4.07 6.30
C GLY A 42 8.63 5.39 7.01
N THR A 43 9.67 6.15 7.35
CA THR A 43 9.51 7.45 8.03
C THR A 43 9.52 8.65 7.08
N SER A 44 9.77 8.44 5.79
CA SER A 44 9.73 9.52 4.79
C SER A 44 8.32 10.05 4.64
N ASP A 45 8.19 11.37 4.79
CA ASP A 45 6.91 12.05 4.62
C ASP A 45 6.76 12.57 3.19
N ASN A 46 5.51 12.74 2.76
CA ASN A 46 5.13 13.31 1.45
C ASN A 46 5.89 12.75 0.23
N VAL A 47 6.09 11.44 0.20
CA VAL A 47 6.82 10.73 -0.88
C VAL A 47 6.22 10.97 -2.27
N PHE A 48 4.93 11.28 -2.34
CA PHE A 48 4.19 11.53 -3.57
C PHE A 48 4.08 13.02 -3.96
N GLY A 49 4.57 13.95 -3.14
CA GLY A 49 4.52 15.37 -3.42
C GLY A 49 3.11 15.96 -3.34
N LEU A 50 2.32 15.51 -2.39
CA LEU A 50 0.95 15.98 -2.15
C LEU A 50 0.92 17.46 -1.76
N SER A 51 -0.17 18.14 -2.10
CA SER A 51 -0.43 19.50 -1.63
C SER A 51 -0.60 19.53 -0.10
N GLU A 52 -0.46 20.72 0.52
CA GLU A 52 -0.71 20.88 1.96
C GLU A 52 -2.14 20.48 2.37
N ALA A 53 -3.11 20.70 1.49
CA ALA A 53 -4.50 20.33 1.75
C ALA A 53 -4.65 18.80 1.76
N ASP A 54 -4.08 18.10 0.78
CA ASP A 54 -4.12 16.65 0.69
C ASP A 54 -3.34 16.00 1.84
N MET A 55 -2.19 16.57 2.21
CA MET A 55 -1.41 16.13 3.37
C MET A 55 -2.21 16.18 4.67
N LYS A 56 -3.06 17.19 4.84
CA LYS A 56 -3.93 17.31 6.02
C LYS A 56 -5.13 16.39 5.97
N ALA A 57 -5.62 16.07 4.78
CA ALA A 57 -6.81 15.25 4.58
C ALA A 57 -6.50 13.75 4.54
N ARG A 58 -5.25 13.36 4.25
CA ARG A 58 -4.87 11.95 4.10
C ARG A 58 -4.99 11.18 5.40
N HIS A 59 -5.34 9.91 5.28
CA HIS A 59 -5.16 8.90 6.31
C HIS A 59 -3.87 8.12 6.02
N VAL A 60 -3.07 7.83 7.03
CA VAL A 60 -1.81 7.09 6.88
C VAL A 60 -1.85 5.84 7.74
N GLU A 61 -1.56 4.70 7.14
CA GLU A 61 -1.35 3.44 7.83
C GLU A 61 0.05 2.93 7.55
N PHE A 62 0.67 2.34 8.55
CA PHE A 62 1.96 1.69 8.46
C PHE A 62 1.79 0.20 8.71
N TYR A 63 2.32 -0.61 7.81
CA TYR A 63 2.28 -2.06 7.91
C TYR A 63 3.69 -2.61 8.14
N ASP A 64 3.92 -3.17 9.33
CA ASP A 64 5.08 -4.04 9.58
C ASP A 64 4.76 -5.43 9.01
N MET A 65 5.63 -5.96 8.15
CA MET A 65 5.44 -7.27 7.53
C MET A 65 5.28 -8.39 8.58
N CYS A 66 5.92 -8.24 9.74
CA CYS A 66 5.79 -9.21 10.84
C CYS A 66 4.41 -9.16 11.52
N ASP A 67 3.71 -8.03 11.50
CA ASP A 67 2.41 -7.86 12.14
C ASP A 67 1.24 -8.21 11.22
N VAL A 68 1.39 -7.97 9.93
CA VAL A 68 0.39 -8.35 8.92
C VAL A 68 0.11 -9.85 8.95
N PHE A 69 1.14 -10.65 9.11
CA PHE A 69 1.04 -12.12 9.07
C PHE A 69 0.51 -12.76 10.36
N LYS A 70 0.37 -12.01 11.45
CA LYS A 70 -0.16 -12.56 12.72
C LYS A 70 -1.63 -12.97 12.65
N SER A 71 -2.41 -12.38 11.75
CA SER A 71 -3.85 -12.61 11.61
C SER A 71 -4.23 -13.67 10.58
N GLU A 72 -3.30 -14.12 9.76
CA GLU A 72 -3.56 -15.03 8.64
C GLU A 72 -2.88 -16.39 8.85
N LYS A 73 -3.54 -17.46 8.38
CA LYS A 73 -2.93 -18.80 8.36
C LYS A 73 -1.98 -18.92 7.18
N ILE A 74 -0.74 -18.49 7.39
CA ILE A 74 0.30 -18.54 6.36
C ILE A 74 1.13 -19.81 6.55
N PRO A 75 1.56 -20.45 5.46
CA PRO A 75 2.53 -21.54 5.53
C PRO A 75 3.80 -21.10 6.27
N ALA A 76 4.37 -21.96 7.08
CA ALA A 76 5.60 -21.64 7.83
C ALA A 76 6.78 -21.27 6.93
N SER A 77 6.77 -21.72 5.67
CA SER A 77 7.75 -21.36 4.62
C SER A 77 7.63 -19.94 4.09
N GLU A 78 6.54 -19.25 4.39
CA GLU A 78 6.26 -17.88 3.96
C GLU A 78 6.18 -16.90 5.14
N ASP A 79 6.18 -17.43 6.35
CA ASP A 79 6.11 -16.65 7.60
C ASP A 79 7.48 -16.12 7.97
N LEU A 80 7.72 -14.84 7.73
CA LEU A 80 9.00 -14.17 8.01
C LEU A 80 9.39 -14.21 9.50
N THR A 81 8.44 -14.43 10.40
CA THR A 81 8.71 -14.57 11.84
C THR A 81 9.20 -15.96 12.23
N LYS A 82 9.18 -16.91 11.30
CA LYS A 82 9.61 -18.30 11.49
C LYS A 82 10.70 -18.74 10.50
N LEU A 83 10.80 -17.99 9.39
CA LEU A 83 11.76 -18.30 8.33
C LEU A 83 13.19 -18.01 8.83
N SER A 84 14.09 -18.97 8.62
CA SER A 84 15.52 -18.80 8.88
C SER A 84 16.28 -19.00 7.57
N LEU A 85 17.08 -18.03 7.18
CA LEU A 85 17.90 -18.04 5.97
C LEU A 85 19.37 -17.92 6.36
N GLN A 86 20.22 -18.78 5.81
CA GLN A 86 21.65 -18.73 6.08
C GLN A 86 22.33 -17.46 5.55
N GLU A 87 21.76 -16.91 4.47
CA GLU A 87 22.25 -15.70 3.79
C GLU A 87 21.82 -14.41 4.50
N ILE A 88 20.85 -14.50 5.41
CA ILE A 88 20.30 -13.36 6.17
C ILE A 88 20.27 -13.75 7.64
N PRO A 89 21.40 -13.55 8.36
CA PRO A 89 21.53 -13.98 9.76
C PRO A 89 20.58 -13.27 10.73
N GLU A 90 20.03 -12.15 10.33
CA GLU A 90 19.03 -11.39 11.10
C GLU A 90 17.64 -12.02 11.08
N MET A 91 17.42 -13.06 10.27
CA MET A 91 16.16 -13.83 10.26
C MET A 91 16.14 -14.85 11.43
N PRO A 92 14.98 -15.17 11.98
CA PRO A 92 13.64 -14.68 11.64
C PRO A 92 13.40 -13.24 12.12
N LEU A 93 12.56 -12.52 11.37
CA LEU A 93 12.20 -11.15 11.71
C LEU A 93 11.28 -11.10 12.94
N THR A 94 11.39 -10.01 13.68
CA THR A 94 10.50 -9.70 14.82
C THR A 94 9.79 -8.36 14.58
N SER A 95 8.63 -8.16 15.18
CA SER A 95 7.90 -6.90 15.07
C SER A 95 8.79 -5.71 15.43
N GLY A 96 8.80 -4.71 14.58
CA GLY A 96 9.67 -3.53 14.72
C GLY A 96 11.10 -3.72 14.25
N TRP A 97 11.42 -4.81 13.55
CA TRP A 97 12.74 -5.13 13.01
C TRP A 97 13.40 -3.96 12.27
N TYR A 98 12.63 -3.19 11.50
CA TYR A 98 13.10 -2.04 10.72
C TYR A 98 13.74 -0.92 11.56
N LYS A 99 13.50 -0.87 12.88
CA LYS A 99 14.08 0.12 13.78
C LYS A 99 15.56 -0.15 14.11
N THR A 100 15.98 -1.39 13.97
CA THR A 100 17.32 -1.85 14.36
C THR A 100 18.20 -2.24 13.17
N TRP A 101 17.60 -2.46 12.02
CA TRP A 101 18.33 -2.83 10.82
C TRP A 101 19.06 -1.65 10.19
N ASP A 102 20.15 -1.96 9.48
CA ASP A 102 20.83 -0.96 8.64
C ASP A 102 19.89 -0.57 7.48
N ARG A 103 19.57 0.71 7.39
CA ARG A 103 18.70 1.27 6.35
C ARG A 103 19.14 0.89 4.94
N ARG A 104 20.45 0.71 4.70
CA ARG A 104 20.99 0.30 3.39
C ARG A 104 20.49 -1.05 2.92
N ASN A 105 20.04 -1.90 3.84
CA ASN A 105 19.57 -3.26 3.57
C ASN A 105 18.06 -3.39 3.62
N MET A 106 17.33 -2.28 3.62
CA MET A 106 15.87 -2.28 3.63
C MET A 106 15.30 -1.34 2.57
N SER A 107 14.04 -1.52 2.28
CA SER A 107 13.25 -0.61 1.44
C SER A 107 11.85 -0.48 2.01
N CYS A 108 11.22 0.66 1.78
CA CYS A 108 9.83 0.85 2.09
C CYS A 108 9.01 0.97 0.80
N HIS A 109 7.89 0.27 0.74
CA HIS A 109 6.93 0.37 -0.34
C HIS A 109 5.79 1.28 0.09
N TYR A 110 5.70 2.44 -0.52
CA TYR A 110 4.66 3.43 -0.29
C TYR A 110 3.53 3.25 -1.28
N TRP A 111 2.31 3.35 -0.79
CA TRP A 111 1.09 3.32 -1.59
C TRP A 111 0.26 4.57 -1.33
N LEU A 112 -0.19 5.22 -2.39
CA LEU A 112 -1.17 6.29 -2.35
C LEU A 112 -2.42 5.84 -3.06
N LEU A 113 -3.55 5.92 -2.37
CA LEU A 113 -4.85 5.59 -2.89
C LEU A 113 -5.74 6.83 -2.86
N HIS A 114 -6.15 7.30 -4.03
CA HIS A 114 -7.13 8.36 -4.17
C HIS A 114 -8.41 7.78 -4.73
N ILE A 115 -9.49 7.83 -3.97
CA ILE A 115 -10.79 7.29 -4.34
C ILE A 115 -11.74 8.46 -4.58
N ASN A 116 -12.31 8.54 -5.77
CA ASN A 116 -13.41 9.42 -6.08
C ASN A 116 -14.68 8.59 -6.31
N PHE A 117 -15.69 8.79 -5.46
CA PHE A 117 -16.97 8.12 -5.55
C PHE A 117 -18.10 9.15 -5.38
N GLY A 118 -18.28 10.02 -6.39
CA GLY A 118 -19.16 11.19 -6.34
C GLY A 118 -20.65 10.89 -6.58
N TYR A 119 -21.18 9.78 -6.09
CA TYR A 119 -22.61 9.45 -6.16
C TYR A 119 -23.29 9.82 -4.85
N PHE A 120 -24.31 10.68 -4.94
CA PHE A 120 -25.04 11.20 -3.78
C PHE A 120 -25.57 10.08 -2.88
N GLY A 121 -25.30 10.18 -1.59
CA GLY A 121 -25.74 9.21 -0.57
C GLY A 121 -24.95 7.88 -0.54
N LEU A 122 -24.03 7.64 -1.49
CA LEU A 122 -23.24 6.41 -1.56
C LEU A 122 -21.74 6.62 -1.40
N GLN A 123 -21.28 7.87 -1.34
CA GLN A 123 -19.86 8.21 -1.34
C GLN A 123 -19.10 7.48 -0.25
N THR A 124 -19.44 7.68 1.01
CA THR A 124 -18.73 7.07 2.16
C THR A 124 -18.74 5.54 2.12
N ILE A 125 -19.87 4.96 1.69
CA ILE A 125 -19.99 3.49 1.58
C ILE A 125 -19.08 2.97 0.48
N GLY A 126 -19.09 3.62 -0.70
CA GLY A 126 -18.29 3.23 -1.85
C GLY A 126 -16.79 3.40 -1.58
N GLU A 127 -16.38 4.51 -1.01
CA GLU A 127 -14.98 4.79 -0.64
C GLU A 127 -14.46 3.78 0.38
N ASN A 128 -15.21 3.51 1.45
CA ASN A 128 -14.84 2.51 2.45
C ASN A 128 -14.76 1.09 1.86
N MET A 129 -15.67 0.72 0.97
CA MET A 129 -15.64 -0.59 0.32
C MET A 129 -14.38 -0.75 -0.54
N VAL A 130 -14.04 0.26 -1.36
CA VAL A 130 -12.84 0.25 -2.19
C VAL A 130 -11.59 0.25 -1.35
N TYR A 131 -11.54 1.10 -0.32
CA TYR A 131 -10.41 1.17 0.61
C TYR A 131 -10.13 -0.20 1.27
N ASN A 132 -11.15 -0.83 1.86
CA ASN A 132 -11.01 -2.14 2.50
C ASN A 132 -10.54 -3.22 1.51
N GLN A 133 -11.05 -3.20 0.28
CA GLN A 133 -10.62 -4.15 -0.75
C GLN A 133 -9.14 -3.94 -1.13
N GLN A 134 -8.69 -2.70 -1.27
CA GLN A 134 -7.29 -2.40 -1.59
C GLN A 134 -6.36 -2.78 -0.43
N CYS A 135 -6.74 -2.48 0.81
CA CYS A 135 -5.97 -2.90 1.99
C CYS A 135 -5.85 -4.43 2.07
N TYR A 136 -6.90 -5.16 1.71
CA TYR A 136 -6.85 -6.63 1.68
C TYR A 136 -5.91 -7.17 0.59
N MET A 137 -5.92 -6.57 -0.59
CA MET A 137 -5.06 -7.01 -1.72
C MET A 137 -3.58 -6.67 -1.52
N ASN A 138 -3.27 -5.68 -0.69
CA ASN A 138 -1.90 -5.22 -0.44
C ASN A 138 -1.28 -5.82 0.84
N ARG A 139 -1.99 -6.68 1.50
CA ARG A 139 -1.50 -7.51 2.61
C ARG A 139 -0.98 -8.85 2.08
#